data_e746e8d8eb1c2f099b48210bfbcb29c0
#
_entry.id   e746e8d8eb1c2f099b48210bfbcb29c0
#
_cell.length_a   1.000
_cell.length_b   1.000
_cell.length_c   1.000
_cell.angle_alpha   90.00
_cell.angle_beta   90.00
_cell.angle_gamma   90.00
#
_symmetry.space_group_name_H-M   'P 1'
#
loop_
_entity.id
_entity.type
_entity.pdbx_description
1 polymer ?
#
loop_
_entity_poly.entity_id
_entity_poly.type
_entity_poly.pdbx_seq_one_letter_code
_entity_poly.pdbx_strand_id
1 'polypeptide(L)'
;KAEQSGTTGRDDDGNGYADDVYGYNFALGTSRLTWDVEAYDDKGKNVGDSGHGTHVAGTVAAVSNNGVGVSGIAGGTGRNDGVKLMSCQIFSGGEGGSAAVSAEAIKYAADNGASILQCSWGYPAGAVTTDNAYASGARIEKQAIDYFIATKNNAVLDGGLVIFAAGNDAKAMSGYPGAYRDYISVTAFSPDYLPAYYTNYGPGCNVAAPGGDAYISPSGSSAAQVLSTLPSELYQSDYGYMQGTSMACPHVSGVAALGLSYALAKGKQYTVAEFKSMLLTSVNDIDTYLDGTKQSLTTMQLRNYRKQMGTGAIDAYQLLMQIEGTPCLKAKVGVQQQLSLDKYFGKASANLTYLGVEISQADRTKLGISAEPTFVSGKLRLH
;
A
#
# COMPACT_ATOMS: atom_id res chain seq x y z
N LYS A 1 -1.81 25.70 -6.17
CA LYS A 1 -1.90 27.01 -5.46
C LYS A 1 -2.36 28.14 -6.37
N ALA A 2 -2.00 28.12 -7.65
CA ALA A 2 -2.48 29.12 -8.63
C ALA A 2 -4.00 28.95 -8.80
N GLU A 3 -4.47 27.73 -9.04
CA GLU A 3 -5.88 27.39 -9.16
C GLU A 3 -6.70 27.77 -7.93
N GLN A 4 -6.18 27.57 -6.72
CA GLN A 4 -6.88 27.87 -5.46
C GLN A 4 -7.16 29.38 -5.26
N SER A 5 -6.35 30.24 -5.85
CA SER A 5 -6.47 31.70 -5.77
C SER A 5 -6.76 32.34 -7.12
N GLY A 6 -6.98 31.53 -8.14
CA GLY A 6 -7.15 31.92 -9.53
C GLY A 6 -8.59 32.29 -9.90
N THR A 7 -8.86 32.32 -11.19
CA THR A 7 -10.14 32.68 -11.76
C THR A 7 -10.93 31.42 -12.10
N THR A 8 -12.12 31.26 -11.54
CA THR A 8 -12.98 30.09 -11.83
C THR A 8 -13.20 29.89 -13.33
N GLY A 9 -13.03 28.66 -13.79
CA GLY A 9 -13.15 28.25 -15.20
C GLY A 9 -11.90 28.53 -16.04
N ARG A 10 -10.81 28.91 -15.42
CA ARG A 10 -9.53 29.18 -16.07
C ARG A 10 -8.45 28.22 -15.54
N ASP A 11 -7.58 27.78 -16.42
CA ASP A 11 -6.32 27.11 -16.10
C ASP A 11 -5.31 28.20 -15.71
N ASP A 12 -5.13 28.43 -14.40
CA ASP A 12 -4.30 29.51 -13.88
C ASP A 12 -2.83 29.10 -13.68
N ASP A 13 -2.51 27.81 -13.69
CA ASP A 13 -1.12 27.31 -13.63
C ASP A 13 -0.56 26.81 -14.96
N GLY A 14 -1.42 26.73 -16.00
CA GLY A 14 -1.02 26.38 -17.36
C GLY A 14 -0.74 24.89 -17.57
N ASN A 15 -1.31 24.03 -16.72
CA ASN A 15 -1.13 22.58 -16.79
C ASN A 15 -2.09 21.88 -17.76
N GLY A 16 -3.08 22.59 -18.31
CA GLY A 16 -4.10 22.09 -19.23
C GLY A 16 -5.43 21.70 -18.57
N TYR A 17 -5.58 21.90 -17.25
CA TYR A 17 -6.74 21.50 -16.47
C TYR A 17 -7.24 22.67 -15.62
N ALA A 18 -8.38 23.25 -15.98
CA ALA A 18 -8.95 24.38 -15.25
C ALA A 18 -9.55 23.95 -13.90
N ASP A 19 -9.34 24.78 -12.87
CA ASP A 19 -9.91 24.59 -11.50
C ASP A 19 -9.53 23.26 -10.82
N ASP A 20 -8.39 22.67 -11.10
CA ASP A 20 -7.94 21.37 -10.59
C ASP A 20 -7.30 21.41 -9.20
N VAL A 21 -7.82 22.27 -8.31
CA VAL A 21 -7.29 22.56 -6.96
C VAL A 21 -6.94 21.32 -6.13
N TYR A 22 -7.75 20.27 -6.22
CA TYR A 22 -7.60 19.02 -5.46
C TYR A 22 -7.32 17.80 -6.34
N GLY A 23 -7.29 18.00 -7.65
CA GLY A 23 -7.19 16.97 -8.65
C GLY A 23 -8.25 17.13 -9.74
N TYR A 24 -8.47 16.09 -10.54
CA TYR A 24 -9.33 16.16 -11.71
C TYR A 24 -10.12 14.87 -11.94
N ASN A 25 -11.32 14.99 -12.47
CA ASN A 25 -12.17 13.87 -12.89
C ASN A 25 -11.94 13.57 -14.38
N PHE A 26 -11.09 12.60 -14.65
CA PHE A 26 -10.70 12.18 -16.00
C PHE A 26 -11.79 11.36 -16.70
N ALA A 27 -12.73 10.76 -15.94
CA ALA A 27 -13.85 10.04 -16.51
C ALA A 27 -14.82 11.00 -17.22
N LEU A 28 -15.03 12.20 -16.67
CA LEU A 28 -15.95 13.21 -17.19
C LEU A 28 -15.25 14.42 -17.81
N GLY A 29 -13.92 14.54 -17.71
CA GLY A 29 -13.17 15.67 -18.24
C GLY A 29 -13.47 17.00 -17.52
N THR A 30 -13.57 16.98 -16.18
CA THR A 30 -13.94 18.16 -15.38
C THR A 30 -13.18 18.19 -14.04
N SER A 31 -13.02 19.39 -13.48
CA SER A 31 -12.46 19.57 -12.14
C SER A 31 -13.38 19.11 -10.99
N ARG A 32 -14.68 18.87 -11.26
CA ARG A 32 -15.61 18.37 -10.27
C ARG A 32 -15.33 16.89 -9.96
N LEU A 33 -14.76 16.63 -8.79
CA LEU A 33 -14.69 15.29 -8.22
C LEU A 33 -16.08 14.89 -7.73
N THR A 34 -16.52 13.67 -8.05
CA THR A 34 -17.89 13.22 -7.77
C THR A 34 -17.91 12.04 -6.80
N TRP A 35 -18.98 11.92 -6.03
CA TRP A 35 -19.30 10.80 -5.14
C TRP A 35 -20.81 10.52 -5.15
N ASP A 36 -21.58 11.24 -5.97
CA ASP A 36 -23.03 11.32 -5.95
C ASP A 36 -23.69 11.00 -7.31
N VAL A 37 -22.91 10.56 -8.31
CA VAL A 37 -23.45 10.22 -9.63
C VAL A 37 -24.05 8.82 -9.61
N GLU A 38 -25.36 8.71 -9.75
CA GLU A 38 -26.05 7.43 -9.87
C GLU A 38 -25.93 6.86 -11.28
N ALA A 39 -25.70 5.57 -11.38
CA ALA A 39 -25.72 4.82 -12.63
C ALA A 39 -26.11 3.36 -12.36
N TYR A 40 -26.79 2.73 -13.34
CA TYR A 40 -27.24 1.35 -13.25
C TYR A 40 -26.86 0.59 -14.52
N ASP A 41 -26.40 -0.65 -14.37
CA ASP A 41 -26.12 -1.53 -15.50
C ASP A 41 -27.41 -2.13 -16.12
N ASP A 42 -27.26 -2.87 -17.21
CA ASP A 42 -28.39 -3.51 -17.93
C ASP A 42 -29.20 -4.49 -17.06
N LYS A 43 -28.68 -4.88 -15.92
CA LYS A 43 -29.33 -5.78 -14.96
C LYS A 43 -29.92 -5.03 -13.77
N GLY A 44 -29.87 -3.70 -13.79
CA GLY A 44 -30.36 -2.83 -12.72
C GLY A 44 -29.46 -2.82 -11.47
N LYS A 45 -28.20 -3.30 -11.56
CA LYS A 45 -27.22 -3.18 -10.48
C LYS A 45 -26.68 -1.75 -10.48
N ASN A 46 -26.62 -1.15 -9.30
CA ASN A 46 -25.98 0.15 -9.14
C ASN A 46 -24.46 0.02 -9.45
N VAL A 47 -24.00 0.79 -10.43
CA VAL A 47 -22.59 0.92 -10.86
C VAL A 47 -22.13 2.39 -10.77
N GLY A 48 -22.93 3.22 -10.11
CA GLY A 48 -22.63 4.63 -9.90
C GLY A 48 -21.48 4.89 -8.92
N ASP A 49 -21.31 6.14 -8.59
CA ASP A 49 -20.29 6.58 -7.64
C ASP A 49 -20.45 5.88 -6.28
N SER A 50 -19.35 5.68 -5.62
CA SER A 50 -19.31 5.06 -4.30
C SER A 50 -18.30 5.81 -3.41
N GLY A 51 -18.34 5.56 -2.10
CA GLY A 51 -17.35 6.09 -1.17
C GLY A 51 -15.98 5.42 -1.27
N HIS A 52 -15.73 4.58 -2.26
CA HIS A 52 -14.50 3.78 -2.39
C HIS A 52 -13.23 4.65 -2.39
N GLY A 53 -13.15 5.67 -3.25
CA GLY A 53 -11.98 6.56 -3.31
C GLY A 53 -11.77 7.36 -2.02
N THR A 54 -12.85 7.83 -1.38
CA THR A 54 -12.79 8.53 -0.09
C THR A 54 -12.29 7.59 1.03
N HIS A 55 -12.74 6.33 1.02
CA HIS A 55 -12.29 5.33 1.99
C HIS A 55 -10.79 5.01 1.83
N VAL A 56 -10.34 4.81 0.60
CA VAL A 56 -8.93 4.61 0.23
C VAL A 56 -8.07 5.81 0.67
N ALA A 57 -8.52 7.02 0.38
CA ALA A 57 -7.84 8.26 0.75
C ALA A 57 -7.70 8.42 2.27
N GLY A 58 -8.74 8.10 3.03
CA GLY A 58 -8.73 8.14 4.49
C GLY A 58 -7.72 7.18 5.11
N THR A 59 -7.57 5.98 4.58
CA THR A 59 -6.57 5.01 5.02
C THR A 59 -5.15 5.58 4.89
N VAL A 60 -4.86 6.31 3.82
CA VAL A 60 -3.55 6.94 3.62
C VAL A 60 -3.37 8.17 4.51
N ALA A 61 -4.36 9.08 4.53
CA ALA A 61 -4.11 10.48 4.89
C ALA A 61 -5.18 11.13 5.80
N ALA A 62 -6.13 10.38 6.38
CA ALA A 62 -7.02 10.95 7.38
C ALA A 62 -6.18 11.61 8.48
N VAL A 63 -6.53 12.86 8.84
CA VAL A 63 -5.71 13.68 9.75
C VAL A 63 -5.58 12.99 11.09
N SER A 64 -4.33 12.73 11.50
CA SER A 64 -4.02 12.09 12.77
C SER A 64 -3.96 13.11 13.92
N ASN A 65 -4.15 12.63 15.16
CA ASN A 65 -3.99 13.42 16.40
C ASN A 65 -4.87 14.68 16.46
N ASN A 66 -6.05 14.64 15.84
CA ASN A 66 -7.04 15.75 15.89
C ASN A 66 -8.22 15.45 16.82
N GLY A 67 -8.28 14.27 17.44
CA GLY A 67 -9.37 13.84 18.32
C GLY A 67 -10.67 13.49 17.59
N VAL A 68 -10.66 13.34 16.27
CA VAL A 68 -11.83 13.09 15.43
C VAL A 68 -11.64 11.87 14.57
N GLY A 69 -12.61 10.96 14.58
CA GLY A 69 -12.75 9.84 13.66
C GLY A 69 -11.56 8.89 13.62
N VAL A 70 -10.96 8.70 12.44
CA VAL A 70 -9.88 7.77 12.16
C VAL A 70 -8.55 8.48 11.92
N SER A 71 -7.45 7.74 12.07
CA SER A 71 -6.10 8.19 11.70
C SER A 71 -5.63 7.49 10.44
N GLY A 72 -5.24 8.24 9.43
CA GLY A 72 -4.51 7.73 8.28
C GLY A 72 -3.06 7.40 8.64
N ILE A 73 -2.45 6.46 7.91
CA ILE A 73 -1.07 6.01 8.19
C ILE A 73 -0.06 7.16 8.04
N ALA A 74 -0.27 8.05 7.08
CA ALA A 74 0.54 9.23 6.83
C ALA A 74 -0.23 10.54 7.09
N GLY A 75 -1.20 10.52 8.02
CA GLY A 75 -2.09 11.64 8.34
C GLY A 75 -1.44 12.81 9.10
N GLY A 76 -0.16 12.73 9.41
CA GLY A 76 0.61 13.76 10.10
C GLY A 76 0.40 13.81 11.60
N THR A 77 0.64 14.98 12.21
CA THR A 77 0.59 15.20 13.67
C THR A 77 -0.58 16.06 14.12
N GLY A 78 -1.55 16.35 13.26
CA GLY A 78 -2.64 17.29 13.50
C GLY A 78 -2.29 18.76 13.22
N ARG A 79 -1.13 19.01 12.62
CA ARG A 79 -0.61 20.36 12.29
C ARG A 79 -0.63 20.67 10.80
N ASN A 80 -1.48 19.99 10.03
CA ASN A 80 -1.53 20.07 8.56
C ASN A 80 -0.20 19.66 7.88
N ASP A 81 0.52 18.77 8.51
CA ASP A 81 1.81 18.21 8.09
C ASP A 81 1.72 16.77 7.57
N GLY A 82 0.51 16.25 7.41
CA GLY A 82 0.26 14.96 6.76
C GLY A 82 0.56 14.98 5.26
N VAL A 83 0.60 13.79 4.66
CA VAL A 83 0.78 13.62 3.22
C VAL A 83 -0.32 14.35 2.46
N LYS A 84 0.02 14.92 1.32
CA LYS A 84 -0.95 15.57 0.44
C LYS A 84 -1.48 14.56 -0.57
N LEU A 85 -2.78 14.64 -0.82
CA LEU A 85 -3.48 13.82 -1.80
C LEU A 85 -3.73 14.62 -3.07
N MET A 86 -3.58 13.95 -4.21
CA MET A 86 -4.01 14.41 -5.52
C MET A 86 -5.07 13.42 -6.00
N SER A 87 -6.32 13.89 -6.13
CA SER A 87 -7.45 13.05 -6.50
C SER A 87 -7.54 12.95 -8.02
N CYS A 88 -7.14 11.81 -8.57
CA CYS A 88 -7.25 11.50 -9.99
C CYS A 88 -8.43 10.54 -10.17
N GLN A 89 -9.64 11.08 -10.40
CA GLN A 89 -10.84 10.27 -10.53
C GLN A 89 -10.93 9.66 -11.93
N ILE A 90 -10.90 8.33 -12.01
CA ILE A 90 -10.96 7.58 -13.27
C ILE A 90 -12.26 6.79 -13.45
N PHE A 91 -13.13 6.79 -12.46
CA PHE A 91 -14.50 6.25 -12.50
C PHE A 91 -15.48 7.30 -11.99
N SER A 92 -16.56 7.54 -12.71
CA SER A 92 -17.61 8.47 -12.29
C SER A 92 -18.95 8.02 -12.87
N GLY A 93 -19.88 7.64 -12.01
CA GLY A 93 -21.09 6.97 -12.44
C GLY A 93 -20.76 5.70 -13.20
N GLY A 94 -21.34 5.51 -14.38
CA GLY A 94 -21.03 4.41 -15.28
C GLY A 94 -19.86 4.67 -16.23
N GLU A 95 -19.21 5.83 -16.14
CA GLU A 95 -18.18 6.28 -17.07
C GLU A 95 -16.76 6.03 -16.52
N GLY A 96 -15.79 5.91 -17.40
CA GLY A 96 -14.37 5.79 -17.07
C GLY A 96 -13.81 4.36 -17.15
N GLY A 97 -12.69 4.13 -16.47
CA GLY A 97 -12.03 2.83 -16.37
C GLY A 97 -11.33 2.33 -17.64
N SER A 98 -11.26 3.13 -18.71
CA SER A 98 -10.48 2.77 -19.90
C SER A 98 -8.99 3.02 -19.71
N ALA A 99 -8.15 2.30 -20.47
CA ALA A 99 -6.71 2.51 -20.44
C ALA A 99 -6.30 3.93 -20.89
N ALA A 100 -7.13 4.62 -21.65
CA ALA A 100 -6.88 6.03 -22.03
C ALA A 100 -7.13 6.97 -20.86
N VAL A 101 -8.23 6.79 -20.13
CA VAL A 101 -8.56 7.58 -18.93
C VAL A 101 -7.52 7.38 -17.83
N SER A 102 -7.11 6.16 -17.56
CA SER A 102 -6.07 5.88 -16.57
C SER A 102 -4.72 6.47 -17.00
N ALA A 103 -4.36 6.38 -18.29
CA ALA A 103 -3.12 6.94 -18.81
C ALA A 103 -3.06 8.47 -18.67
N GLU A 104 -4.16 9.17 -18.95
CA GLU A 104 -4.26 10.62 -18.79
C GLU A 104 -4.11 11.02 -17.32
N ALA A 105 -4.83 10.35 -16.42
CA ALA A 105 -4.75 10.56 -14.99
C ALA A 105 -3.34 10.33 -14.43
N ILE A 106 -2.67 9.27 -14.86
CA ILE A 106 -1.30 8.93 -14.44
C ILE A 106 -0.29 9.96 -14.95
N LYS A 107 -0.44 10.40 -16.20
CA LYS A 107 0.41 11.46 -16.75
C LYS A 107 0.22 12.76 -15.99
N TYR A 108 -1.02 13.16 -15.74
CA TYR A 108 -1.34 14.33 -14.92
C TYR A 108 -0.67 14.25 -13.54
N ALA A 109 -0.79 13.10 -12.86
CA ALA A 109 -0.15 12.90 -11.55
C ALA A 109 1.37 13.08 -11.61
N ALA A 110 2.02 12.56 -12.66
CA ALA A 110 3.47 12.74 -12.87
C ALA A 110 3.83 14.20 -13.08
N ASP A 111 3.11 14.90 -13.96
CA ASP A 111 3.39 16.30 -14.33
C ASP A 111 3.13 17.27 -13.16
N ASN A 112 2.18 16.93 -12.27
CA ASN A 112 1.79 17.76 -11.13
C ASN A 112 2.44 17.34 -9.79
N GLY A 113 3.51 16.55 -9.82
CA GLY A 113 4.40 16.38 -8.67
C GLY A 113 4.08 15.21 -7.74
N ALA A 114 3.24 14.27 -8.14
CA ALA A 114 2.98 13.08 -7.34
C ALA A 114 4.23 12.18 -7.26
N SER A 115 4.52 11.66 -6.07
CA SER A 115 5.67 10.79 -5.80
C SER A 115 5.27 9.33 -5.68
N ILE A 116 4.00 9.06 -5.32
CA ILE A 116 3.42 7.73 -5.18
C ILE A 116 2.13 7.68 -6.01
N LEU A 117 2.02 6.68 -6.87
CA LEU A 117 0.80 6.34 -7.57
C LEU A 117 0.10 5.21 -6.81
N GLN A 118 -1.04 5.54 -6.19
CA GLN A 118 -1.88 4.63 -5.41
C GLN A 118 -3.06 4.18 -6.26
N CYS A 119 -3.15 2.88 -6.58
CA CYS A 119 -4.13 2.33 -7.51
C CYS A 119 -4.92 1.18 -6.88
N SER A 120 -6.07 1.49 -6.26
CA SER A 120 -6.99 0.47 -5.74
C SER A 120 -7.94 -0.05 -6.83
N TRP A 121 -7.39 -0.40 -7.98
CA TRP A 121 -8.10 -0.91 -9.15
C TRP A 121 -7.20 -1.82 -9.98
N GLY A 122 -7.76 -2.52 -10.95
CA GLY A 122 -7.02 -3.38 -11.88
C GLY A 122 -7.95 -4.22 -12.75
N TYR A 123 -7.39 -5.01 -13.64
CA TYR A 123 -8.12 -5.97 -14.45
C TYR A 123 -8.38 -7.25 -13.65
N PRO A 124 -9.50 -7.95 -13.87
CA PRO A 124 -9.76 -9.25 -13.24
C PRO A 124 -8.61 -10.22 -13.48
N ALA A 125 -8.24 -10.97 -12.46
CA ALA A 125 -7.15 -11.94 -12.57
C ALA A 125 -7.46 -13.02 -13.64
N GLY A 126 -6.52 -13.20 -14.55
CA GLY A 126 -6.67 -14.10 -15.70
C GLY A 126 -7.13 -13.41 -16.99
N ALA A 127 -7.62 -12.18 -16.96
CA ALA A 127 -7.91 -11.41 -18.16
C ALA A 127 -6.62 -11.06 -18.94
N VAL A 128 -5.57 -10.76 -18.19
CA VAL A 128 -4.19 -10.59 -18.69
C VAL A 128 -3.29 -11.48 -17.84
N THR A 129 -2.41 -12.27 -18.45
CA THR A 129 -1.64 -13.30 -17.75
C THR A 129 -0.13 -13.18 -17.88
N THR A 130 0.37 -12.25 -18.70
CA THR A 130 1.81 -12.02 -18.87
C THR A 130 2.13 -10.54 -19.03
N ASP A 131 3.34 -10.15 -18.65
CA ASP A 131 3.86 -8.79 -18.83
C ASP A 131 3.81 -8.34 -20.29
N ASN A 132 4.11 -9.23 -21.24
CA ASN A 132 4.07 -8.91 -22.66
C ASN A 132 2.63 -8.66 -23.16
N ALA A 133 1.66 -9.45 -22.69
CA ALA A 133 0.26 -9.26 -23.04
C ALA A 133 -0.26 -7.92 -22.48
N TYR A 134 0.11 -7.57 -21.24
CA TYR A 134 -0.20 -6.27 -20.65
C TYR A 134 0.44 -5.12 -21.43
N ALA A 135 1.75 -5.19 -21.65
CA ALA A 135 2.50 -4.13 -22.32
C ALA A 135 2.03 -3.86 -23.76
N SER A 136 1.51 -4.89 -24.45
CA SER A 136 0.96 -4.73 -25.80
C SER A 136 -0.51 -4.33 -25.80
N GLY A 137 -1.33 -4.93 -24.94
CA GLY A 137 -2.78 -4.72 -24.89
C GLY A 137 -3.20 -3.39 -24.24
N ALA A 138 -2.49 -2.97 -23.19
CA ALA A 138 -2.71 -1.71 -22.49
C ALA A 138 -1.53 -0.72 -22.68
N ARG A 139 -1.04 -0.64 -23.89
CA ARG A 139 0.20 0.10 -24.22
C ARG A 139 0.21 1.54 -23.72
N ILE A 140 -0.88 2.27 -23.90
CA ILE A 140 -0.95 3.69 -23.51
C ILE A 140 -0.86 3.85 -21.99
N GLU A 141 -1.55 2.99 -21.24
CA GLU A 141 -1.51 2.95 -19.78
C GLU A 141 -0.11 2.59 -19.29
N LYS A 142 0.49 1.55 -19.87
CA LYS A 142 1.86 1.14 -19.55
C LYS A 142 2.87 2.26 -19.78
N GLN A 143 2.77 2.98 -20.89
CA GLN A 143 3.65 4.11 -21.21
C GLN A 143 3.48 5.26 -20.22
N ALA A 144 2.26 5.55 -19.78
CA ALA A 144 1.99 6.57 -18.76
C ALA A 144 2.59 6.17 -17.40
N ILE A 145 2.49 4.90 -17.02
CA ILE A 145 3.12 4.39 -15.78
C ILE A 145 4.64 4.44 -15.88
N ASP A 146 5.24 4.07 -17.02
CA ASP A 146 6.69 4.18 -17.24
C ASP A 146 7.17 5.62 -17.13
N TYR A 147 6.40 6.54 -17.69
CA TYR A 147 6.66 7.98 -17.57
C TYR A 147 6.60 8.44 -16.10
N PHE A 148 5.59 8.00 -15.34
CA PHE A 148 5.50 8.31 -13.91
C PHE A 148 6.71 7.77 -13.13
N ILE A 149 7.12 6.52 -13.39
CA ILE A 149 8.29 5.91 -12.73
C ILE A 149 9.57 6.67 -13.05
N ALA A 150 9.72 7.17 -14.29
CA ALA A 150 10.88 7.93 -14.73
C ALA A 150 10.89 9.40 -14.25
N THR A 151 9.75 9.91 -13.74
CA THR A 151 9.61 11.31 -13.35
C THR A 151 10.03 11.53 -11.90
N LYS A 152 11.05 12.36 -11.68
CA LYS A 152 11.54 12.70 -10.35
C LYS A 152 10.76 13.88 -9.77
N ASN A 153 9.86 13.62 -8.82
CA ASN A 153 8.98 14.62 -8.19
C ASN A 153 9.27 14.91 -6.72
N ASN A 154 10.33 14.32 -6.16
CA ASN A 154 10.68 14.55 -4.76
C ASN A 154 12.21 14.51 -4.56
N ALA A 155 12.66 14.91 -3.37
CA ALA A 155 14.08 14.97 -3.03
C ALA A 155 14.65 13.62 -2.55
N VAL A 156 13.80 12.62 -2.33
CA VAL A 156 14.19 11.32 -1.74
C VAL A 156 14.41 10.26 -2.80
N LEU A 157 13.48 10.14 -3.78
CA LEU A 157 13.55 9.14 -4.84
C LEU A 157 14.05 9.75 -6.14
N ASP A 158 14.67 8.93 -6.95
CA ASP A 158 15.06 9.26 -8.33
C ASP A 158 13.90 9.13 -9.33
N GLY A 159 12.72 8.67 -8.92
CA GLY A 159 11.52 8.49 -9.74
C GLY A 159 10.26 8.30 -8.91
N GLY A 160 9.18 7.81 -9.55
CA GLY A 160 7.88 7.56 -8.93
C GLY A 160 7.69 6.13 -8.47
N LEU A 161 7.00 5.92 -7.34
CA LEU A 161 6.65 4.61 -6.79
C LEU A 161 5.21 4.25 -7.17
N VAL A 162 4.98 3.00 -7.63
CA VAL A 162 3.69 2.55 -8.15
C VAL A 162 3.17 1.35 -7.37
N ILE A 163 1.96 1.47 -6.82
CA ILE A 163 1.35 0.49 -5.91
C ILE A 163 -0.09 0.19 -6.36
N PHE A 164 -0.39 -1.09 -6.56
CA PHE A 164 -1.69 -1.59 -7.01
C PHE A 164 -2.30 -2.59 -6.03
N ALA A 165 -3.62 -2.67 -6.02
CA ALA A 165 -4.34 -3.78 -5.42
C ALA A 165 -4.15 -5.06 -6.25
N ALA A 166 -4.01 -6.23 -5.59
CA ALA A 166 -3.81 -7.50 -6.27
C ALA A 166 -5.07 -8.06 -6.94
N GLY A 167 -6.25 -7.58 -6.53
CA GLY A 167 -7.57 -8.04 -7.00
C GLY A 167 -8.28 -8.95 -6.01
N ASN A 168 -9.59 -9.12 -6.24
CA ASN A 168 -10.52 -9.75 -5.29
C ASN A 168 -11.20 -11.00 -5.88
N ASP A 169 -10.52 -11.74 -6.76
CA ASP A 169 -11.06 -12.87 -7.53
C ASP A 169 -10.79 -14.22 -6.84
N ALA A 170 -10.11 -14.25 -5.69
CA ALA A 170 -9.60 -15.45 -5.01
C ALA A 170 -8.75 -16.33 -5.96
N LYS A 171 -7.99 -15.74 -6.87
CA LYS A 171 -7.18 -16.42 -7.89
C LYS A 171 -5.73 -16.53 -7.46
N ALA A 172 -5.08 -17.61 -7.94
CA ALA A 172 -3.65 -17.88 -7.73
C ALA A 172 -2.76 -17.05 -8.68
N MET A 173 -3.04 -15.78 -8.83
CA MET A 173 -2.24 -14.76 -9.51
C MET A 173 -2.76 -13.37 -9.19
N SER A 174 -1.89 -12.36 -9.20
CA SER A 174 -2.30 -10.96 -9.14
C SER A 174 -2.98 -10.51 -10.44
N GLY A 175 -3.92 -9.57 -10.34
CA GLY A 175 -4.44 -8.84 -11.48
C GLY A 175 -3.41 -7.84 -12.05
N TYR A 176 -3.47 -7.59 -13.37
CA TYR A 176 -2.73 -6.48 -14.00
C TYR A 176 -3.52 -5.17 -13.81
N PRO A 177 -2.87 -4.02 -13.77
CA PRO A 177 -1.44 -3.74 -13.92
C PRO A 177 -0.56 -4.23 -12.77
N GLY A 178 -1.10 -4.45 -11.54
CA GLY A 178 -0.35 -4.76 -10.33
C GLY A 178 0.63 -5.93 -10.47
N ALA A 179 0.28 -6.94 -11.25
CA ALA A 179 1.14 -8.10 -11.51
C ALA A 179 2.40 -7.79 -12.32
N TYR A 180 2.50 -6.61 -12.97
CA TYR A 180 3.66 -6.26 -13.76
C TYR A 180 4.91 -6.13 -12.87
N ARG A 181 6.03 -6.70 -13.32
CA ARG A 181 7.25 -6.90 -12.53
C ARG A 181 7.80 -5.65 -11.84
N ASP A 182 7.62 -4.47 -12.42
CA ASP A 182 8.18 -3.21 -11.91
C ASP A 182 7.27 -2.53 -10.87
N TYR A 183 6.02 -2.97 -10.74
CA TYR A 183 5.04 -2.39 -9.82
C TYR A 183 5.00 -3.15 -8.50
N ILE A 184 4.23 -2.65 -7.54
CA ILE A 184 3.96 -3.33 -6.27
C ILE A 184 2.50 -3.74 -6.26
N SER A 185 2.24 -5.04 -6.05
CA SER A 185 0.90 -5.58 -5.91
C SER A 185 0.65 -6.03 -4.47
N VAL A 186 -0.49 -5.60 -3.91
CA VAL A 186 -0.83 -5.75 -2.50
C VAL A 186 -1.96 -6.75 -2.32
N THR A 187 -1.71 -7.82 -1.58
CA THR A 187 -2.70 -8.81 -1.15
C THR A 187 -3.37 -8.41 0.16
N ALA A 188 -4.52 -8.99 0.48
CA ALA A 188 -5.30 -8.65 1.66
C ALA A 188 -5.29 -9.75 2.72
N PHE A 189 -5.07 -9.36 3.98
CA PHE A 189 -5.32 -10.20 5.14
C PHE A 189 -6.32 -9.53 6.10
N SER A 190 -6.90 -10.33 6.98
CA SER A 190 -7.92 -9.94 7.96
C SER A 190 -7.32 -9.82 9.37
N PRO A 191 -8.09 -9.35 10.39
CA PRO A 191 -7.59 -9.15 11.74
C PRO A 191 -6.98 -10.38 12.42
N ASP A 192 -7.29 -11.58 11.93
CA ASP A 192 -6.69 -12.85 12.38
C ASP A 192 -5.30 -13.12 11.76
N TYR A 193 -4.74 -12.18 10.99
CA TYR A 193 -3.50 -12.32 10.22
C TYR A 193 -3.52 -13.42 9.15
N LEU A 194 -4.71 -13.90 8.80
CA LEU A 194 -4.90 -14.89 7.74
C LEU A 194 -5.40 -14.22 6.45
N PRO A 195 -5.19 -14.84 5.27
CA PRO A 195 -5.68 -14.31 4.01
C PRO A 195 -7.18 -14.02 4.04
N ALA A 196 -7.60 -12.90 3.46
CA ALA A 196 -9.00 -12.63 3.22
C ALA A 196 -9.54 -13.57 2.13
N TYR A 197 -10.81 -14.00 2.25
CA TYR A 197 -11.38 -15.01 1.35
C TYR A 197 -11.35 -14.63 -0.14
N TYR A 198 -11.39 -13.34 -0.42
CA TYR A 198 -11.43 -12.79 -1.77
C TYR A 198 -10.04 -12.52 -2.36
N THR A 199 -8.98 -12.47 -1.53
CA THR A 199 -7.68 -11.97 -2.00
C THR A 199 -7.11 -12.82 -3.12
N ASN A 200 -6.59 -12.16 -4.16
CA ASN A 200 -5.68 -12.80 -5.07
C ASN A 200 -4.34 -13.07 -4.36
N TYR A 201 -3.61 -14.09 -4.80
CA TYR A 201 -2.37 -14.56 -4.20
C TYR A 201 -1.46 -15.19 -5.27
N GLY A 202 -0.19 -15.46 -4.98
CA GLY A 202 0.71 -16.14 -5.90
C GLY A 202 1.50 -15.21 -6.82
N PRO A 203 1.76 -15.60 -8.07
CA PRO A 203 2.60 -14.84 -8.98
C PRO A 203 2.11 -13.40 -9.17
N GLY A 204 3.07 -12.46 -9.14
CA GLY A 204 2.80 -11.03 -9.26
C GLY A 204 2.40 -10.34 -7.95
N CYS A 205 2.13 -11.08 -6.86
CA CYS A 205 1.86 -10.50 -5.54
C CYS A 205 3.16 -10.20 -4.80
N ASN A 206 3.31 -8.99 -4.21
CA ASN A 206 4.56 -8.53 -3.63
C ASN A 206 4.54 -8.40 -2.11
N VAL A 207 3.43 -7.96 -1.51
CA VAL A 207 3.31 -7.70 -0.09
C VAL A 207 1.87 -7.82 0.36
N ALA A 208 1.63 -8.17 1.63
CA ALA A 208 0.31 -8.25 2.23
C ALA A 208 0.05 -7.05 3.15
N ALA A 209 -1.21 -6.60 3.22
CA ALA A 209 -1.65 -5.54 4.11
C ALA A 209 -3.10 -5.78 4.61
N PRO A 210 -3.55 -5.06 5.66
CA PRO A 210 -4.91 -5.20 6.16
C PRO A 210 -5.96 -4.83 5.09
N GLY A 211 -6.76 -5.80 4.66
CA GLY A 211 -7.86 -5.60 3.72
C GLY A 211 -9.23 -5.91 4.32
N GLY A 212 -9.23 -6.58 5.50
CA GLY A 212 -10.44 -7.01 6.19
C GLY A 212 -11.10 -8.25 5.60
N ASP A 213 -11.98 -8.87 6.39
CA ASP A 213 -12.83 -10.01 5.97
C ASP A 213 -14.04 -10.08 6.90
N ALA A 214 -15.19 -9.60 6.44
CA ALA A 214 -16.41 -9.54 7.23
C ALA A 214 -16.94 -10.90 7.68
N TYR A 215 -16.47 -11.99 7.08
CA TYR A 215 -16.98 -13.34 7.28
C TYR A 215 -16.10 -14.23 8.16
N ILE A 216 -15.06 -13.69 8.82
CA ILE A 216 -14.16 -14.47 9.70
C ILE A 216 -14.84 -14.99 10.97
N SER A 217 -16.06 -14.57 11.25
CA SER A 217 -16.90 -15.05 12.34
C SER A 217 -18.14 -15.73 11.80
N PRO A 218 -18.69 -16.79 12.45
CA PRO A 218 -19.91 -17.44 12.00
C PRO A 218 -21.12 -16.51 11.82
N SER A 219 -21.13 -15.39 12.55
CA SER A 219 -22.17 -14.35 12.46
C SER A 219 -21.80 -13.19 11.51
N GLY A 220 -20.57 -13.19 10.96
CA GLY A 220 -20.01 -12.04 10.27
C GLY A 220 -19.75 -10.85 11.20
N SER A 221 -18.92 -9.92 10.80
CA SER A 221 -18.68 -8.68 11.54
C SER A 221 -18.15 -7.57 10.64
N SER A 222 -18.84 -6.42 10.64
CA SER A 222 -18.31 -5.22 9.99
C SER A 222 -16.99 -4.76 10.62
N ALA A 223 -16.81 -4.96 11.93
CA ALA A 223 -15.58 -4.61 12.64
C ALA A 223 -14.36 -5.46 12.23
N ALA A 224 -14.54 -6.53 11.48
CA ALA A 224 -13.45 -7.29 10.87
C ALA A 224 -12.99 -6.73 9.50
N GLN A 225 -13.60 -5.66 9.07
CA GLN A 225 -13.23 -4.90 7.86
C GLN A 225 -12.34 -3.70 8.22
N VAL A 226 -11.94 -2.92 7.23
CA VAL A 226 -11.16 -1.69 7.40
C VAL A 226 -12.10 -0.51 7.63
N LEU A 227 -11.92 0.21 8.72
CA LEU A 227 -12.62 1.45 9.03
C LEU A 227 -11.88 2.63 8.40
N SER A 228 -12.57 3.48 7.66
CA SER A 228 -12.02 4.70 7.06
C SER A 228 -13.09 5.77 6.81
N THR A 229 -12.71 6.87 6.19
CA THR A 229 -13.58 8.00 5.86
C THR A 229 -14.57 7.65 4.73
N LEU A 230 -15.77 8.20 4.80
CA LEU A 230 -16.80 8.09 3.76
C LEU A 230 -17.43 9.46 3.48
N PRO A 231 -18.03 9.68 2.29
CA PRO A 231 -18.87 10.84 2.04
C PRO A 231 -20.16 10.73 2.89
N SER A 232 -20.35 11.65 3.83
CA SER A 232 -21.49 11.63 4.75
C SER A 232 -22.84 11.77 4.04
N GLU A 233 -22.85 12.49 2.93
CA GLU A 233 -24.04 12.69 2.10
C GLU A 233 -24.57 11.37 1.49
N LEU A 234 -23.66 10.46 1.16
CA LEU A 234 -24.01 9.17 0.57
C LEU A 234 -24.30 8.09 1.63
N TYR A 235 -23.60 8.11 2.76
CA TYR A 235 -23.65 7.04 3.76
C TYR A 235 -24.32 7.44 5.08
N GLN A 236 -24.71 8.71 5.24
CA GLN A 236 -25.22 9.28 6.50
C GLN A 236 -24.22 9.10 7.66
N SER A 237 -22.95 8.97 7.35
CA SER A 237 -21.85 8.81 8.30
C SER A 237 -20.56 9.23 7.63
N ASP A 238 -19.69 9.93 8.35
CA ASP A 238 -18.36 10.33 7.91
C ASP A 238 -17.37 9.15 7.86
N TYR A 239 -17.73 8.01 8.42
CA TYR A 239 -16.86 6.84 8.56
C TYR A 239 -17.64 5.55 8.32
N GLY A 240 -16.96 4.55 7.79
CA GLY A 240 -17.56 3.24 7.59
C GLY A 240 -16.53 2.15 7.28
N TYR A 241 -17.03 0.94 7.21
CA TYR A 241 -16.25 -0.26 7.00
C TYR A 241 -16.34 -0.72 5.57
N MET A 242 -15.17 -1.02 4.97
CA MET A 242 -15.06 -1.70 3.67
C MET A 242 -13.99 -2.79 3.74
N GLN A 243 -14.07 -3.75 2.80
CA GLN A 243 -13.08 -4.80 2.65
C GLN A 243 -12.64 -4.92 1.19
N GLY A 244 -11.41 -5.38 0.98
CA GLY A 244 -10.85 -5.59 -0.35
C GLY A 244 -9.34 -5.41 -0.38
N THR A 245 -8.70 -5.92 -1.42
CA THR A 245 -7.31 -5.54 -1.74
C THR A 245 -7.21 -4.04 -2.02
N SER A 246 -8.34 -3.41 -2.39
CA SER A 246 -8.49 -1.93 -2.47
C SER A 246 -8.27 -1.22 -1.14
N MET A 247 -8.54 -1.86 0.00
CA MET A 247 -8.28 -1.32 1.34
C MET A 247 -6.89 -1.71 1.82
N ALA A 248 -6.35 -2.82 1.37
CA ALA A 248 -4.98 -3.24 1.66
C ALA A 248 -3.94 -2.34 0.95
N CYS A 249 -4.16 -2.00 -0.31
CA CYS A 249 -3.27 -1.18 -1.13
C CYS A 249 -2.92 0.17 -0.49
N PRO A 250 -3.86 0.98 0.01
CA PRO A 250 -3.56 2.27 0.64
C PRO A 250 -2.79 2.14 1.95
N HIS A 251 -2.83 1.01 2.66
CA HIS A 251 -1.95 0.77 3.80
C HIS A 251 -0.48 0.79 3.37
N VAL A 252 -0.16 0.09 2.28
CA VAL A 252 1.23 0.07 1.75
C VAL A 252 1.62 1.45 1.22
N SER A 253 0.72 2.15 0.54
CA SER A 253 0.95 3.51 0.06
C SER A 253 1.18 4.50 1.20
N GLY A 254 0.41 4.38 2.28
CA GLY A 254 0.57 5.18 3.49
C GLY A 254 1.91 4.91 4.19
N VAL A 255 2.31 3.64 4.30
CA VAL A 255 3.62 3.27 4.86
C VAL A 255 4.75 3.80 3.98
N ALA A 256 4.63 3.74 2.66
CA ALA A 256 5.60 4.32 1.74
C ALA A 256 5.70 5.84 1.91
N ALA A 257 4.56 6.55 1.98
CA ALA A 257 4.53 7.99 2.19
C ALA A 257 5.15 8.41 3.53
N LEU A 258 4.86 7.68 4.61
CA LEU A 258 5.47 7.87 5.92
C LEU A 258 6.99 7.65 5.85
N GLY A 259 7.43 6.61 5.17
CA GLY A 259 8.85 6.32 4.95
C GLY A 259 9.57 7.40 4.15
N LEU A 260 8.96 7.91 3.07
CA LEU A 260 9.52 9.01 2.29
C LEU A 260 9.63 10.30 3.10
N SER A 261 8.60 10.63 3.90
CA SER A 261 8.63 11.77 4.82
C SER A 261 9.76 11.65 5.83
N TYR A 262 9.94 10.45 6.40
CA TYR A 262 11.02 10.19 7.35
C TYR A 262 12.40 10.25 6.70
N ALA A 263 12.56 9.66 5.52
CA ALA A 263 13.80 9.74 4.74
C ALA A 263 14.18 11.18 4.39
N LEU A 264 13.19 12.00 4.01
CA LEU A 264 13.38 13.43 3.76
C LEU A 264 13.89 14.15 5.00
N ALA A 265 13.26 13.90 6.16
CA ALA A 265 13.68 14.50 7.44
C ALA A 265 15.09 14.07 7.86
N LYS A 266 15.54 12.89 7.44
CA LYS A 266 16.90 12.36 7.69
C LYS A 266 17.90 12.70 6.59
N GLY A 267 17.52 13.45 5.56
CA GLY A 267 18.37 13.79 4.43
C GLY A 267 18.83 12.58 3.60
N LYS A 268 18.03 11.50 3.59
CA LYS A 268 18.33 10.27 2.85
C LYS A 268 17.79 10.35 1.44
N GLN A 269 18.48 9.69 0.51
CA GLN A 269 18.07 9.54 -0.88
C GLN A 269 18.22 8.09 -1.31
N TYR A 270 17.33 7.62 -2.14
CA TYR A 270 17.27 6.25 -2.64
C TYR A 270 16.85 6.25 -4.11
N THR A 271 17.27 5.23 -4.83
CA THR A 271 16.58 4.87 -6.07
C THR A 271 15.21 4.28 -5.75
N VAL A 272 14.28 4.34 -6.70
CA VAL A 272 12.97 3.67 -6.57
C VAL A 272 13.14 2.17 -6.27
N ALA A 273 14.14 1.52 -6.92
CA ALA A 273 14.41 0.10 -6.70
C ALA A 273 14.89 -0.20 -5.26
N GLU A 274 15.78 0.63 -4.70
CA GLU A 274 16.23 0.49 -3.31
C GLU A 274 15.08 0.69 -2.32
N PHE A 275 14.29 1.75 -2.50
CA PHE A 275 13.16 2.04 -1.62
C PHE A 275 12.08 0.95 -1.72
N LYS A 276 11.75 0.48 -2.92
CA LYS A 276 10.88 -0.68 -3.14
C LYS A 276 11.39 -1.91 -2.40
N SER A 277 12.68 -2.21 -2.49
CA SER A 277 13.31 -3.33 -1.77
C SER A 277 13.18 -3.17 -0.26
N MET A 278 13.44 -1.97 0.28
CA MET A 278 13.26 -1.67 1.70
C MET A 278 11.82 -1.87 2.15
N LEU A 279 10.85 -1.37 1.37
CA LEU A 279 9.43 -1.51 1.64
C LEU A 279 9.02 -2.99 1.66
N LEU A 280 9.43 -3.78 0.67
CA LEU A 280 9.09 -5.20 0.54
C LEU A 280 9.82 -6.10 1.54
N THR A 281 10.89 -5.64 2.18
CA THR A 281 11.59 -6.35 3.26
C THR A 281 11.21 -5.88 4.66
N SER A 282 10.44 -4.79 4.76
CA SER A 282 9.88 -4.27 6.02
C SER A 282 8.54 -4.95 6.32
N VAL A 283 8.58 -6.24 6.61
CA VAL A 283 7.39 -7.08 6.74
C VAL A 283 7.49 -8.04 7.92
N ASN A 284 6.33 -8.49 8.37
CA ASN A 284 6.17 -9.57 9.32
C ASN A 284 5.88 -10.87 8.59
N ASP A 285 6.48 -11.95 9.04
CA ASP A 285 6.17 -13.30 8.54
C ASP A 285 4.73 -13.67 8.90
N ILE A 286 3.92 -13.95 7.88
CA ILE A 286 2.56 -14.48 8.03
C ILE A 286 2.48 -15.97 7.68
N ASP A 287 3.48 -16.53 7.00
CA ASP A 287 3.49 -17.93 6.57
C ASP A 287 3.42 -18.91 7.75
N THR A 288 3.96 -18.51 8.91
CA THR A 288 3.89 -19.30 10.14
C THR A 288 2.46 -19.64 10.57
N TYR A 289 1.49 -18.80 10.20
CA TYR A 289 0.07 -18.98 10.56
C TYR A 289 -0.73 -19.70 9.47
N LEU A 290 -0.14 -19.98 8.32
CA LEU A 290 -0.83 -20.54 7.15
C LEU A 290 -0.84 -22.08 7.20
N ASP A 291 -1.52 -22.64 8.19
CA ASP A 291 -1.75 -24.09 8.34
C ASP A 291 -3.22 -24.40 8.64
N GLY A 292 -3.66 -25.59 8.24
CA GLY A 292 -5.05 -26.00 8.41
C GLY A 292 -6.03 -25.25 7.51
N THR A 293 -7.17 -24.89 8.05
CA THR A 293 -8.28 -24.23 7.34
C THR A 293 -8.72 -22.96 8.05
N LYS A 294 -9.18 -21.99 7.27
CA LYS A 294 -9.91 -20.81 7.75
C LYS A 294 -11.35 -20.89 7.27
N GLN A 295 -12.28 -20.67 8.20
CA GLN A 295 -13.68 -20.49 7.85
C GLN A 295 -13.97 -19.01 7.64
N SER A 296 -14.42 -18.64 6.45
CA SER A 296 -14.91 -17.33 6.08
C SER A 296 -16.15 -17.49 5.20
N LEU A 297 -16.38 -16.65 4.18
CA LEU A 297 -17.44 -16.86 3.19
C LEU A 297 -17.36 -18.26 2.56
N THR A 298 -16.14 -18.76 2.40
CA THR A 298 -15.84 -20.13 1.99
C THR A 298 -14.83 -20.77 2.95
N THR A 299 -14.73 -22.09 2.96
CA THR A 299 -13.66 -22.79 3.69
C THR A 299 -12.37 -22.72 2.87
N MET A 300 -11.38 -22.04 3.42
CA MET A 300 -10.08 -21.79 2.78
C MET A 300 -9.04 -22.80 3.25
N GLN A 301 -8.26 -23.37 2.35
CA GLN A 301 -7.09 -24.18 2.66
C GLN A 301 -5.86 -23.28 2.80
N LEU A 302 -5.45 -22.97 4.03
CA LEU A 302 -4.39 -21.96 4.29
C LEU A 302 -3.04 -22.31 3.66
N ARG A 303 -2.71 -23.61 3.53
CA ARG A 303 -1.49 -24.06 2.86
C ARG A 303 -1.33 -23.55 1.43
N ASN A 304 -2.44 -23.24 0.73
CA ASN A 304 -2.42 -22.72 -0.63
C ASN A 304 -1.83 -21.29 -0.71
N TYR A 305 -1.84 -20.59 0.40
CA TYR A 305 -1.38 -19.20 0.51
C TYR A 305 0.07 -19.08 1.01
N ARG A 306 0.69 -20.19 1.46
CA ARG A 306 2.09 -20.17 1.91
C ARG A 306 3.01 -19.68 0.80
N LYS A 307 3.84 -18.66 1.13
CA LYS A 307 4.76 -17.98 0.19
C LYS A 307 4.05 -17.40 -1.05
N GLN A 308 2.73 -17.19 -0.96
CA GLN A 308 1.91 -16.69 -2.05
C GLN A 308 1.28 -15.32 -1.74
N MET A 309 1.45 -14.81 -0.50
CA MET A 309 0.92 -13.52 -0.05
C MET A 309 1.92 -12.37 -0.21
N GLY A 310 2.92 -12.54 -1.07
CA GLY A 310 4.07 -11.65 -1.19
C GLY A 310 5.13 -11.95 -0.13
N THR A 311 5.92 -10.94 0.24
CA THR A 311 7.04 -11.09 1.20
C THR A 311 6.59 -11.19 2.66
N GLY A 312 5.36 -10.82 2.97
CA GLY A 312 4.78 -10.83 4.32
C GLY A 312 3.87 -9.63 4.57
N ALA A 313 3.39 -9.46 5.81
CA ALA A 313 2.57 -8.34 6.23
C ALA A 313 3.41 -7.08 6.41
N ILE A 314 3.04 -5.98 5.73
CA ILE A 314 3.76 -4.69 5.80
C ILE A 314 3.91 -4.19 7.25
N ASP A 315 5.06 -3.61 7.56
CA ASP A 315 5.38 -3.08 8.89
C ASP A 315 6.09 -1.72 8.77
N ALA A 316 5.36 -0.68 9.14
CA ALA A 316 5.86 0.69 9.05
C ALA A 316 7.08 0.94 9.95
N TYR A 317 7.11 0.36 11.16
CA TYR A 317 8.23 0.53 12.08
C TYR A 317 9.52 -0.04 11.50
N GLN A 318 9.46 -1.23 10.88
CA GLN A 318 10.62 -1.82 10.24
C GLN A 318 11.15 -0.95 9.09
N LEU A 319 10.25 -0.35 8.29
CA LEU A 319 10.67 0.57 7.22
C LEU A 319 11.41 1.78 7.79
N LEU A 320 10.86 2.42 8.83
CA LEU A 320 11.52 3.57 9.47
C LEU A 320 12.88 3.20 10.05
N MET A 321 13.01 2.02 10.65
CA MET A 321 14.28 1.52 11.18
C MET A 321 15.29 1.21 10.05
N GLN A 322 14.85 0.68 8.93
CA GLN A 322 15.73 0.51 7.77
C GLN A 322 16.25 1.86 7.24
N ILE A 323 15.37 2.87 7.17
CA ILE A 323 15.74 4.24 6.76
C ILE A 323 16.73 4.86 7.76
N GLU A 324 16.52 4.66 9.06
CA GLU A 324 17.44 5.09 10.12
C GLU A 324 18.81 4.41 10.00
N GLY A 325 18.88 3.23 9.42
CA GLY A 325 20.06 2.39 9.38
C GLY A 325 20.21 1.51 10.63
N THR A 326 19.15 1.42 11.44
CA THR A 326 19.10 0.56 12.62
C THR A 326 18.57 -0.81 12.24
N PRO A 327 19.32 -1.90 12.45
CA PRO A 327 18.86 -3.24 12.16
C PRO A 327 17.64 -3.61 13.02
N CYS A 328 16.56 -4.02 12.40
CA CYS A 328 15.40 -4.59 13.08
C CYS A 328 15.44 -6.11 13.05
N LEU A 329 15.31 -6.71 14.23
CA LEU A 329 15.22 -8.14 14.42
C LEU A 329 13.88 -8.51 15.02
N LYS A 330 13.28 -9.57 14.50
CA LYS A 330 12.19 -10.26 15.16
C LYS A 330 12.71 -11.53 15.79
N ALA A 331 12.55 -11.63 17.12
CA ALA A 331 12.85 -12.81 17.87
C ALA A 331 11.56 -13.42 18.41
N LYS A 332 11.44 -14.76 18.37
CA LYS A 332 10.38 -15.51 19.03
C LYS A 332 10.80 -15.75 20.48
N VAL A 333 9.95 -15.39 21.44
CA VAL A 333 10.18 -15.68 22.86
C VAL A 333 10.32 -17.20 23.07
N GLY A 334 11.32 -17.60 23.85
CA GLY A 334 11.60 -19.03 24.15
C GLY A 334 12.26 -19.81 23.01
N VAL A 335 12.67 -19.16 21.93
CA VAL A 335 13.38 -19.80 20.81
C VAL A 335 14.70 -19.09 20.59
N GLN A 336 15.81 -19.84 20.65
CA GLN A 336 17.12 -19.30 20.30
C GLN A 336 17.07 -18.75 18.86
N GLN A 337 17.41 -17.48 18.71
CA GLN A 337 17.49 -16.83 17.41
C GLN A 337 18.91 -16.78 16.89
N GLN A 338 19.08 -16.98 15.60
CA GLN A 338 20.36 -16.86 14.94
C GLN A 338 20.25 -15.89 13.76
N LEU A 339 20.98 -14.78 13.84
CA LEU A 339 20.96 -13.71 12.86
C LEU A 339 22.25 -13.69 12.06
N SER A 340 22.15 -13.75 10.72
CA SER A 340 23.30 -13.48 9.86
C SER A 340 23.64 -11.99 9.89
N LEU A 341 24.92 -11.68 10.12
CA LEU A 341 25.44 -10.33 10.12
C LEU A 341 25.93 -9.87 8.73
N ASP A 342 25.85 -10.75 7.71
CA ASP A 342 26.20 -10.41 6.32
C ASP A 342 25.38 -9.24 5.78
N LYS A 343 24.11 -9.15 6.20
CA LYS A 343 23.20 -8.06 5.84
C LYS A 343 23.71 -6.69 6.30
N TYR A 344 24.43 -6.64 7.41
CA TYR A 344 24.89 -5.40 8.06
C TYR A 344 26.35 -5.09 7.79
N PHE A 345 27.20 -6.12 7.69
CA PHE A 345 28.66 -6.01 7.57
C PHE A 345 29.19 -6.61 6.27
N GLY A 346 28.32 -7.04 5.36
CA GLY A 346 28.69 -7.67 4.10
C GLY A 346 29.10 -9.13 4.23
N LYS A 347 29.41 -9.76 3.10
CA LYS A 347 29.76 -11.19 3.02
C LYS A 347 31.03 -11.58 3.81
N ALA A 348 31.84 -10.61 4.18
CA ALA A 348 33.03 -10.81 5.02
C ALA A 348 32.72 -10.81 6.52
N SER A 349 31.45 -10.74 6.94
CA SER A 349 31.03 -10.67 8.34
C SER A 349 31.60 -11.78 9.21
N ALA A 350 31.79 -12.98 8.66
CA ALA A 350 32.41 -14.11 9.35
C ALA A 350 33.88 -13.89 9.72
N ASN A 351 34.58 -12.97 9.06
CA ASN A 351 35.99 -12.65 9.27
C ASN A 351 36.19 -11.47 10.23
N LEU A 352 35.08 -10.84 10.69
CA LEU A 352 35.13 -9.74 11.63
C LEU A 352 35.21 -10.26 13.08
N THR A 353 35.87 -9.52 13.94
CA THR A 353 35.87 -9.74 15.38
C THR A 353 34.80 -8.85 16.01
N TYR A 354 33.80 -9.46 16.63
CA TYR A 354 32.75 -8.77 17.35
C TYR A 354 33.10 -8.64 18.81
N LEU A 355 33.10 -7.41 19.33
CA LEU A 355 33.49 -7.13 20.71
C LEU A 355 32.40 -7.44 21.73
N GLY A 356 31.14 -7.42 21.29
CA GLY A 356 29.98 -7.67 22.14
C GLY A 356 28.70 -7.03 21.61
N VAL A 357 27.66 -7.16 22.39
CA VAL A 357 26.36 -6.49 22.20
C VAL A 357 26.01 -5.78 23.50
N GLU A 358 25.81 -4.48 23.44
CA GLU A 358 25.33 -3.72 24.59
C GLU A 358 23.79 -3.74 24.60
N ILE A 359 23.21 -4.29 25.64
CA ILE A 359 21.76 -4.30 25.89
C ILE A 359 21.56 -3.86 27.34
N SER A 360 20.73 -2.83 27.56
CA SER A 360 20.43 -2.41 28.92
C SER A 360 19.71 -3.52 29.71
N GLN A 361 19.89 -3.54 31.03
CA GLN A 361 19.23 -4.53 31.89
C GLN A 361 17.68 -4.44 31.76
N ALA A 362 17.17 -3.22 31.61
CA ALA A 362 15.73 -3.00 31.42
C ALA A 362 15.24 -3.62 30.11
N ASP A 363 15.99 -3.47 29.01
CA ASP A 363 15.64 -4.05 27.71
C ASP A 363 15.81 -5.57 27.72
N ARG A 364 16.83 -6.11 28.37
CA ARG A 364 16.98 -7.57 28.57
C ARG A 364 15.75 -8.15 29.25
N THR A 365 15.33 -7.54 30.35
CA THR A 365 14.14 -7.99 31.09
C THR A 365 12.88 -7.89 30.23
N LYS A 366 12.69 -6.79 29.54
CA LYS A 366 11.52 -6.54 28.67
C LYS A 366 11.47 -7.52 27.49
N LEU A 367 12.62 -7.86 26.91
CA LEU A 367 12.75 -8.74 25.75
C LEU A 367 12.85 -10.22 26.14
N GLY A 368 13.00 -10.54 27.43
CA GLY A 368 13.16 -11.91 27.90
C GLY A 368 14.51 -12.54 27.52
N ILE A 369 15.55 -11.73 27.33
CA ILE A 369 16.89 -12.20 27.00
C ILE A 369 17.55 -12.76 28.28
N SER A 370 17.69 -14.08 28.36
CA SER A 370 18.12 -14.82 29.57
C SER A 370 19.63 -15.02 29.67
N ALA A 371 20.36 -14.92 28.56
CA ALA A 371 21.81 -15.13 28.52
C ALA A 371 22.52 -14.09 27.65
N GLU A 372 23.81 -13.94 27.79
CA GLU A 372 24.61 -13.06 26.94
C GLU A 372 24.53 -13.52 25.49
N PRO A 373 24.32 -12.57 24.54
CA PRO A 373 24.42 -12.84 23.13
C PRO A 373 25.85 -13.36 22.76
N THR A 374 25.89 -14.27 21.82
CA THR A 374 27.15 -14.83 21.34
C THR A 374 27.32 -14.66 19.84
N PHE A 375 28.56 -14.58 19.38
CA PHE A 375 28.90 -14.48 17.95
C PHE A 375 29.62 -15.76 17.50
N VAL A 376 29.11 -16.35 16.41
CA VAL A 376 29.73 -17.53 15.79
C VAL A 376 29.63 -17.40 14.28
N SER A 377 30.81 -17.37 13.62
CA SER A 377 30.91 -17.34 12.14
C SER A 377 30.02 -16.30 11.47
N GLY A 378 30.10 -15.03 11.90
CA GLY A 378 29.32 -13.94 11.34
C GLY A 378 27.81 -13.98 11.66
N LYS A 379 27.43 -14.74 12.69
CA LYS A 379 26.05 -14.82 13.17
C LYS A 379 25.98 -14.42 14.64
N LEU A 380 25.01 -13.57 14.95
CA LEU A 380 24.62 -13.25 16.32
C LEU A 380 23.59 -14.27 16.81
N ARG A 381 23.81 -14.83 17.99
CA ARG A 381 22.85 -15.71 18.69
C ARG A 381 22.28 -14.98 19.89
N LEU A 382 20.96 -14.94 19.98
CA LEU A 382 20.19 -14.43 21.11
C LEU A 382 19.52 -15.61 21.84
N HIS A 383 19.57 -15.57 23.17
CA HIS A 383 19.05 -16.64 24.04
C HIS A 383 17.91 -16.12 24.92
#